data_d90806000f1aa04985a2355a158bbc2d
#
_entry.id   d90806000f1aa04985a2355a158bbc2d
#
_cell.length_a   1.000
_cell.length_b   1.000
_cell.length_c   1.000
_cell.angle_alpha   90.00
_cell.angle_beta   90.00
_cell.angle_gamma   90.00
#
_symmetry.space_group_name_H-M   'P 1'
#
loop_
_entity.id
_entity.type
_entity.pdbx_description
1 polymer ?
#
loop_
_entity_poly.entity_id
_entity_poly.type
_entity_poly.pdbx_seq_one_letter_code
_entity_poly.pdbx_strand_id
1 'polypeptide(L)'
;MDQQTNELIKNEIENNDVCLFMKGTPDAPQCGFSMATTNILKILEVKFKGINVLENQNLREGIKVFSDWPTIPQLYVKNEFIGGCDIVKEMYESGELAKLFESKNISFKVKS
;
A
#
# COMPACT_ATOMS: atom_id res chain seq x y z
N MET A 1 10.34 16.47 6.93
CA MET A 1 10.41 15.08 7.42
C MET A 1 11.80 14.82 7.96
N ASP A 2 11.91 14.25 9.15
CA ASP A 2 13.23 13.95 9.71
C ASP A 2 13.85 12.71 9.04
N GLN A 3 15.18 12.57 9.24
CA GLN A 3 15.93 11.48 8.61
C GLN A 3 15.51 10.10 9.12
N GLN A 4 15.18 10.00 10.40
CA GLN A 4 14.76 8.73 10.99
C GLN A 4 13.46 8.24 10.36
N THR A 5 12.49 9.10 10.17
CA THR A 5 11.22 8.78 9.53
C THR A 5 11.44 8.39 8.07
N ASN A 6 12.29 9.12 7.37
CA ASN A 6 12.61 8.84 5.97
C ASN A 6 13.24 7.45 5.82
N GLU A 7 14.16 7.09 6.71
CA GLU A 7 14.80 5.77 6.70
C GLU A 7 13.83 4.66 7.04
N LEU A 8 12.92 4.90 7.99
CA LEU A 8 11.88 3.93 8.32
C LEU A 8 11.01 3.62 7.11
N ILE A 9 10.57 4.66 6.40
CA ILE A 9 9.74 4.50 5.20
C ILE A 9 10.50 3.71 4.14
N LYS A 10 11.74 4.08 3.86
CA LYS A 10 12.57 3.40 2.86
C LYS A 10 12.78 1.93 3.21
N ASN A 11 13.05 1.63 4.48
CA ASN A 11 13.27 0.25 4.92
C ASN A 11 12.02 -0.60 4.72
N GLU A 12 10.85 -0.07 5.05
CA GLU A 12 9.60 -0.80 4.85
C GLU A 12 9.35 -1.10 3.37
N ILE A 13 9.57 -0.11 2.51
CA ILE A 13 9.36 -0.25 1.07
C ILE A 13 10.38 -1.22 0.44
N GLU A 14 11.63 -1.14 0.85
CA GLU A 14 12.69 -1.98 0.30
C GLU A 14 12.61 -3.43 0.75
N ASN A 15 12.14 -3.67 1.98
CA ASN A 15 12.12 -5.01 2.57
C ASN A 15 10.83 -5.78 2.32
N ASN A 16 9.83 -5.15 1.69
CA ASN A 16 8.55 -5.78 1.42
C ASN A 16 8.16 -5.55 -0.04
N ASP A 17 7.95 -6.63 -0.77
CA ASP A 17 7.59 -6.54 -2.19
C ASP A 17 6.30 -5.76 -2.40
N VAL A 18 5.32 -5.96 -1.51
CA VAL A 18 4.05 -5.21 -1.52
C VAL A 18 3.86 -4.61 -0.13
N CYS A 19 3.70 -3.30 -0.09
CA CYS A 19 3.67 -2.54 1.14
C CYS A 19 2.53 -1.53 1.07
N LEU A 20 1.66 -1.54 2.07
CA LEU A 20 0.51 -0.64 2.14
C LEU A 20 0.59 0.21 3.40
N PHE A 21 0.80 1.52 3.23
CA PHE A 21 0.69 2.47 4.34
C PHE A 21 -0.79 2.80 4.51
N MET A 22 -1.33 2.51 5.68
CA MET A 22 -2.78 2.53 5.90
C MET A 22 -3.13 3.03 7.30
N LYS A 23 -4.39 3.33 7.49
CA LYS A 23 -4.94 3.65 8.81
C LYS A 23 -5.52 2.38 9.41
N GLY A 24 -4.92 1.94 10.52
CA GLY A 24 -5.22 0.66 11.14
C GLY A 24 -4.33 -0.45 10.61
N THR A 25 -4.77 -1.69 10.80
CA THR A 25 -4.05 -2.88 10.37
C THR A 25 -4.85 -3.63 9.30
N PRO A 26 -4.22 -4.56 8.55
CA PRO A 26 -4.97 -5.34 7.56
C PRO A 26 -6.16 -6.10 8.14
N ASP A 27 -6.07 -6.52 9.42
CA ASP A 27 -7.16 -7.25 10.07
C ASP A 27 -8.18 -6.31 10.71
N ALA A 28 -7.80 -5.06 10.98
CA ALA A 28 -8.66 -4.07 11.61
C ALA A 28 -8.44 -2.67 11.02
N PRO A 29 -8.83 -2.46 9.74
CA PRO A 29 -8.70 -1.14 9.12
C PRO A 29 -9.56 -0.11 9.85
N GLN A 30 -9.02 1.11 10.02
CA GLN A 30 -9.69 2.19 10.76
C GLN A 30 -10.24 3.28 9.85
N CYS A 31 -10.31 3.01 8.55
CA CYS A 31 -10.76 3.98 7.56
C CYS A 31 -11.33 3.21 6.37
N GLY A 32 -12.43 3.68 5.81
CA GLY A 32 -13.09 3.01 4.68
C GLY A 32 -12.19 2.87 3.45
N PHE A 33 -11.34 3.84 3.20
CA PHE A 33 -10.41 3.78 2.07
C PHE A 33 -9.31 2.74 2.30
N SER A 34 -8.80 2.65 3.51
CA SER A 34 -7.82 1.61 3.87
C SER A 34 -8.45 0.22 3.82
N MET A 35 -9.70 0.10 4.28
CA MET A 35 -10.45 -1.16 4.21
C MET A 35 -10.63 -1.62 2.76
N ALA A 36 -11.06 -0.72 1.88
CA ALA A 36 -11.29 -1.05 0.48
C ALA A 36 -10.00 -1.54 -0.21
N THR A 37 -8.89 -0.84 0.03
CA THR A 37 -7.61 -1.22 -0.56
C THR A 37 -7.11 -2.56 -0.03
N THR A 38 -7.22 -2.77 1.28
CA THR A 38 -6.86 -4.03 1.93
C THR A 38 -7.68 -5.19 1.37
N ASN A 39 -8.99 -4.98 1.20
CA ASN A 39 -9.87 -6.02 0.67
C ASN A 39 -9.49 -6.43 -0.75
N ILE A 40 -9.10 -5.48 -1.59
CA ILE A 40 -8.63 -5.78 -2.96
C ILE A 40 -7.40 -6.69 -2.92
N LEU A 41 -6.42 -6.37 -2.09
CA LEU A 41 -5.21 -7.18 -1.97
C LEU A 41 -5.53 -8.58 -1.43
N LYS A 42 -6.46 -8.68 -0.48
CA LYS A 42 -6.89 -9.98 0.05
C LYS A 42 -7.64 -10.81 -0.98
N ILE A 43 -8.50 -10.18 -1.77
CA ILE A 43 -9.23 -10.87 -2.85
C ILE A 43 -8.26 -11.47 -3.85
N LEU A 44 -7.21 -10.73 -4.20
CA LEU A 44 -6.18 -11.22 -5.12
C LEU A 44 -5.19 -12.17 -4.46
N GLU A 45 -5.34 -12.41 -3.15
CA GLU A 45 -4.45 -13.28 -2.37
C GLU A 45 -2.98 -12.87 -2.51
N VAL A 46 -2.72 -11.57 -2.51
CA VAL A 46 -1.38 -11.01 -2.54
C VAL A 46 -0.85 -10.91 -1.12
N LYS A 47 0.38 -11.40 -0.92
CA LYS A 47 1.06 -11.21 0.36
C LYS A 47 1.56 -9.77 0.43
N PHE A 48 1.16 -9.04 1.47
CA PHE A 48 1.58 -7.65 1.63
C PHE A 48 1.80 -7.32 3.10
N LYS A 49 2.60 -6.28 3.35
CA LYS A 49 2.75 -5.73 4.69
C LYS A 49 1.94 -4.46 4.82
N GLY A 50 1.03 -4.43 5.81
CA GLY A 50 0.31 -3.22 6.18
C GLY A 50 1.09 -2.46 7.25
N ILE A 51 1.32 -1.18 7.02
CA ILE A 51 1.99 -0.31 7.99
C ILE A 51 0.95 0.67 8.52
N ASN A 52 0.68 0.60 9.83
CA ASN A 52 -0.32 1.43 10.48
C ASN A 52 0.24 2.81 10.81
N VAL A 53 -0.12 3.82 10.01
CA VAL A 53 0.37 5.19 10.22
C VAL A 53 -0.27 5.87 11.44
N LEU A 54 -1.32 5.28 12.01
CA LEU A 54 -1.96 5.86 13.20
C LEU A 54 -1.10 5.69 14.46
N GLU A 55 -0.16 4.75 14.45
CA GLU A 55 0.73 4.50 15.58
C GLU A 55 1.89 5.47 15.67
N ASN A 56 2.13 6.26 14.61
CA ASN A 56 3.29 7.14 14.54
C ASN A 56 2.93 8.38 13.70
N GLN A 57 2.76 9.52 14.38
CA GLN A 57 2.36 10.76 13.72
C GLN A 57 3.41 11.24 12.71
N ASN A 58 4.68 11.06 13.02
CA ASN A 58 5.76 11.42 12.10
C ASN A 58 5.69 10.58 10.82
N LEU A 59 5.38 9.30 10.95
CA LEU A 59 5.20 8.41 9.81
C LEU A 59 4.00 8.83 8.97
N ARG A 60 2.89 9.16 9.64
CA ARG A 60 1.65 9.59 8.96
C ARG A 60 1.90 10.82 8.08
N GLU A 61 2.58 11.82 8.61
CA GLU A 61 2.91 13.02 7.85
C GLU A 61 4.06 12.77 6.87
N GLY A 62 5.04 11.99 7.27
CA GLY A 62 6.22 11.69 6.47
C GLY A 62 5.92 10.96 5.17
N ILE A 63 4.98 10.00 5.20
CA ILE A 63 4.67 9.25 3.99
C ILE A 63 4.05 10.14 2.90
N LYS A 64 3.30 11.16 3.30
CA LYS A 64 2.74 12.12 2.35
C LYS A 64 3.82 12.96 1.69
N VAL A 65 4.82 13.37 2.46
CA VAL A 65 5.97 14.11 1.95
C VAL A 65 6.82 13.22 1.05
N PHE A 66 7.08 12.00 1.50
CA PHE A 66 7.91 11.04 0.78
C PHE A 66 7.36 10.74 -0.62
N SER A 67 6.06 10.57 -0.75
CA SER A 67 5.39 10.24 -2.01
C SER A 67 4.97 11.46 -2.80
N ASP A 68 4.99 12.64 -2.20
CA ASP A 68 4.35 13.83 -2.74
C ASP A 68 2.87 13.56 -3.07
N TRP A 69 2.19 12.81 -2.18
CA TRP A 69 0.81 12.40 -2.34
C TRP A 69 0.04 12.68 -1.04
N PRO A 70 -1.08 13.39 -1.10
CA PRO A 70 -1.68 13.98 0.11
C PRO A 70 -2.51 13.04 0.97
N THR A 71 -2.84 11.84 0.49
CA THR A 71 -3.79 10.97 1.18
C THR A 71 -3.21 9.60 1.52
N ILE A 72 -3.88 8.92 2.44
CA ILE A 72 -3.62 7.55 2.87
C ILE A 72 -4.92 6.76 2.65
N PRO A 73 -4.88 5.53 2.12
CA PRO A 73 -3.74 4.62 2.00
C PRO A 73 -2.85 4.90 0.79
N GLN A 74 -1.62 4.33 0.83
CA GLN A 74 -0.68 4.40 -0.26
C GLN A 74 -0.07 3.02 -0.49
N LEU A 75 -0.17 2.53 -1.72
CA LEU A 75 0.36 1.22 -2.11
C LEU A 75 1.69 1.36 -2.82
N TYR A 76 2.66 0.55 -2.39
CA TYR A 76 3.97 0.41 -3.02
C TYR A 76 4.17 -1.04 -3.45
N VAL A 77 4.67 -1.23 -4.67
CA VAL A 77 4.97 -2.56 -5.22
C VAL A 77 6.38 -2.52 -5.78
N LYS A 78 7.27 -3.35 -5.23
CA LYS A 78 8.69 -3.42 -5.66
C LYS A 78 9.32 -2.03 -5.71
N ASN A 79 9.20 -1.28 -4.62
CA ASN A 79 9.75 0.07 -4.45
C ASN A 79 9.04 1.16 -5.27
N GLU A 80 8.02 0.82 -6.03
CA GLU A 80 7.31 1.78 -6.87
C GLU A 80 6.01 2.22 -6.21
N PHE A 81 5.80 3.53 -6.12
CA PHE A 81 4.52 4.07 -5.66
C PHE A 81 3.45 3.84 -6.72
N ILE A 82 2.39 3.15 -6.34
CA ILE A 82 1.30 2.82 -7.27
C ILE A 82 0.19 3.86 -7.16
N GLY A 83 -0.24 4.16 -5.94
CA GLY A 83 -1.28 5.15 -5.73
C GLY A 83 -2.11 4.88 -4.48
N GLY A 84 -3.19 5.61 -4.36
CA GLY A 84 -4.15 5.49 -3.26
C GLY A 84 -5.33 4.60 -3.61
N CYS A 85 -6.38 4.70 -2.79
CA CYS A 85 -7.56 3.83 -2.91
C CYS A 85 -8.21 3.88 -4.29
N ASP A 86 -8.44 5.07 -4.83
CA ASP A 86 -9.15 5.22 -6.11
C ASP A 86 -8.37 4.61 -7.26
N ILE A 87 -7.06 4.83 -7.28
CA ILE A 87 -6.19 4.28 -8.33
C ILE A 87 -6.13 2.76 -8.24
N VAL A 88 -5.94 2.24 -7.04
CA VAL A 88 -5.87 0.77 -6.82
C VAL A 88 -7.18 0.11 -7.22
N LYS A 89 -8.31 0.72 -6.86
CA LYS A 89 -9.64 0.22 -7.23
C LYS A 89 -9.82 0.18 -8.73
N GLU A 90 -9.47 1.27 -9.42
CA GLU A 90 -9.56 1.37 -10.87
C GLU A 90 -8.69 0.32 -11.55
N MET A 91 -7.44 0.16 -11.09
CA MET A 91 -6.53 -0.84 -11.63
C MET A 91 -7.03 -2.26 -11.40
N TYR A 92 -7.65 -2.50 -10.24
CA TYR A 92 -8.26 -3.80 -9.96
C TYR A 92 -9.40 -4.09 -10.92
N GLU A 93 -10.31 -3.15 -11.11
CA GLU A 93 -11.48 -3.32 -11.96
C GLU A 93 -11.11 -3.49 -13.44
N SER A 94 -10.05 -2.83 -13.89
CA SER A 94 -9.59 -2.92 -15.28
C SER A 94 -8.70 -4.12 -15.57
N GLY A 95 -8.26 -4.83 -14.53
CA GLY A 95 -7.30 -5.92 -14.66
C GLY A 95 -5.84 -5.48 -14.68
N GLU A 96 -5.57 -4.17 -14.63
CA GLU A 96 -4.20 -3.65 -14.65
C GLU A 96 -3.41 -4.01 -13.41
N LEU A 97 -4.09 -4.15 -12.25
CA LEU A 97 -3.41 -4.49 -11.01
C LEU A 97 -2.84 -5.92 -11.08
N ALA A 98 -3.63 -6.86 -11.59
CA ALA A 98 -3.16 -8.23 -11.80
C ALA A 98 -1.99 -8.27 -12.79
N LYS A 99 -2.06 -7.49 -13.85
CA LYS A 99 -0.97 -7.39 -14.83
C LYS A 99 0.30 -6.82 -14.19
N LEU A 100 0.16 -5.84 -13.31
CA LEU A 100 1.28 -5.27 -12.58
C LEU A 100 1.96 -6.33 -11.72
N PHE A 101 1.18 -7.07 -10.93
CA PHE A 101 1.73 -8.13 -10.08
C PHE A 101 2.43 -9.20 -10.91
N GLU A 102 1.84 -9.60 -12.02
CA GLU A 102 2.45 -10.57 -12.92
C GLU A 102 3.79 -10.06 -13.47
N SER A 103 3.84 -8.80 -13.92
CA SER A 103 5.05 -8.20 -14.46
C SER A 103 6.16 -8.05 -13.43
N LYS A 104 5.79 -7.96 -12.15
CA LYS A 104 6.74 -7.83 -11.03
C LYS A 104 7.06 -9.16 -10.36
N ASN A 105 6.56 -10.26 -10.90
CA ASN A 105 6.74 -11.62 -10.36
C ASN A 105 6.19 -11.77 -8.93
N ILE A 106 5.07 -11.12 -8.66
CA ILE A 106 4.37 -11.22 -7.39
C ILE A 106 3.22 -12.21 -7.53
N SER A 107 3.17 -13.19 -6.63
CA SER A 107 2.13 -14.21 -6.63
C SER A 107 0.78 -13.60 -6.29
N PHE A 108 -0.24 -13.96 -7.07
CA PHE A 108 -1.61 -13.53 -6.84
C PHE A 108 -2.57 -14.56 -7.44
N LYS A 109 -3.86 -14.43 -7.08
CA LYS A 109 -4.91 -15.27 -7.69
C LYS A 109 -6.05 -14.39 -8.16
N VAL A 110 -6.53 -14.68 -9.38
CA VAL A 110 -7.71 -14.04 -9.94
C VAL A 110 -8.87 -15.01 -9.79
N LYS A 111 -9.95 -14.57 -9.17
CA LYS A 111 -11.16 -15.37 -9.08
C LYS A 111 -11.87 -15.35 -10.44
N SER A 112 -12.09 -16.50 -10.96
CA SER A 112 -12.88 -16.67 -12.19
C SER A 112 -14.36 -16.85 -11.87
#